data_ca81bfe41713f5c368b34d6f94661b37
#
_entry.id   ca81bfe41713f5c368b34d6f94661b37
#
_cell.length_a   1.000
_cell.length_b   1.000
_cell.length_c   1.000
_cell.angle_alpha   90.00
_cell.angle_beta   90.00
_cell.angle_gamma   90.00
#
_symmetry.space_group_name_H-M   'P 1'
#
loop_
_entity.id
_entity.type
_entity.pdbx_description
1 polymer ?
#
loop_
_entity_poly.entity_id
_entity_poly.type
_entity_poly.pdbx_seq_one_letter_code
_entity_poly.pdbx_strand_id
1 'polypeptide(L)'
;MNAGRATEVAVTFVWLGMVLAISFLEAPLKFRAPNVTLQIGLGIGRLVFRALNTVEVAFALVIGALVIAGPTPGRITVAFAVAATALAVQLIAVRPRLTRRSDQVLAGLEAPRSRAHYAYVAFEVVKVVALVVAGILLLNN
;
A
#
# COMPACT_ATOMS: atom_id res chain seq x y z
N MET A 1 -21.07 -13.96 12.38
CA MET A 1 -20.18 -12.81 12.14
C MET A 1 -20.94 -11.54 12.51
N ASN A 2 -20.42 -10.73 13.41
CA ASN A 2 -21.03 -9.44 13.76
C ASN A 2 -20.58 -8.35 12.75
N ALA A 3 -21.20 -7.15 12.86
CA ALA A 3 -20.91 -6.06 11.94
C ALA A 3 -19.43 -5.61 11.97
N GLY A 4 -18.81 -5.59 13.15
CA GLY A 4 -17.39 -5.25 13.27
C GLY A 4 -16.49 -6.22 12.52
N ARG A 5 -16.69 -7.52 12.72
CA ARG A 5 -15.95 -8.56 12.02
C ARG A 5 -16.18 -8.51 10.50
N ALA A 6 -17.41 -8.33 10.07
CA ALA A 6 -17.73 -8.18 8.66
C ALA A 6 -17.01 -6.97 8.04
N THR A 7 -16.92 -5.86 8.76
CA THR A 7 -16.19 -4.67 8.33
C THR A 7 -14.69 -4.94 8.26
N GLU A 8 -14.10 -5.60 9.27
CA GLU A 8 -12.68 -5.99 9.23
C GLU A 8 -12.37 -6.83 7.98
N VAL A 9 -13.19 -7.82 7.68
CA VAL A 9 -13.05 -8.68 6.48
C VAL A 9 -13.15 -7.84 5.20
N ALA A 10 -14.19 -7.04 5.07
CA ALA A 10 -14.42 -6.22 3.87
C ALA A 10 -13.27 -5.25 3.63
N VAL A 11 -12.85 -4.49 4.64
CA VAL A 11 -11.76 -3.51 4.52
C VAL A 11 -10.45 -4.21 4.20
N THR A 12 -10.15 -5.34 4.82
CA THR A 12 -8.92 -6.11 4.57
C THR A 12 -8.81 -6.53 3.11
N PHE A 13 -9.87 -7.11 2.55
CA PHE A 13 -9.82 -7.60 1.16
C PHE A 13 -9.89 -6.46 0.15
N VAL A 14 -10.60 -5.37 0.42
CA VAL A 14 -10.57 -4.17 -0.43
C VAL A 14 -9.18 -3.56 -0.41
N TRP A 15 -8.57 -3.41 0.75
CA TRP A 15 -7.20 -2.90 0.88
C TRP A 15 -6.20 -3.77 0.11
N LEU A 16 -6.24 -5.08 0.32
CA LEU A 16 -5.40 -6.04 -0.40
C LEU A 16 -5.58 -5.92 -1.92
N GLY A 17 -6.82 -5.89 -2.40
CA GLY A 17 -7.14 -5.78 -3.82
C GLY A 17 -6.62 -4.48 -4.43
N MET A 18 -6.73 -3.35 -3.74
CA MET A 18 -6.23 -2.07 -4.21
C MET A 18 -4.70 -2.06 -4.31
N VAL A 19 -4.00 -2.61 -3.32
CA VAL A 19 -2.53 -2.70 -3.37
C VAL A 19 -2.09 -3.59 -4.53
N LEU A 20 -2.69 -4.76 -4.69
CA LEU A 20 -2.37 -5.67 -5.80
C LEU A 20 -2.63 -5.01 -7.16
N ALA A 21 -3.80 -4.39 -7.34
CA ALA A 21 -4.18 -3.79 -8.61
C ALA A 21 -3.30 -2.59 -8.98
N ILE A 22 -2.98 -1.73 -8.04
CA ILE A 22 -2.25 -0.49 -8.31
C ILE A 22 -0.75 -0.73 -8.31
N SER A 23 -0.21 -1.37 -7.28
CA SER A 23 1.25 -1.48 -7.13
C SER A 23 1.87 -2.55 -8.00
N PHE A 24 1.16 -3.66 -8.26
CA PHE A 24 1.71 -4.80 -9.00
C PHE A 24 1.14 -4.97 -10.40
N LEU A 25 0.02 -4.36 -10.73
CA LEU A 25 -0.59 -4.43 -12.05
C LEU A 25 -0.50 -3.09 -12.78
N GLU A 26 -1.12 -2.04 -12.27
CA GLU A 26 -1.18 -0.73 -12.94
C GLU A 26 0.19 -0.07 -13.05
N ALA A 27 0.95 -0.04 -11.97
CA ALA A 27 2.23 0.66 -11.94
C ALA A 27 3.21 0.21 -13.04
N PRO A 28 3.48 -1.10 -13.23
CA PRO A 28 4.33 -1.54 -14.33
C PRO A 28 3.66 -1.42 -15.71
N LEU A 29 2.35 -1.67 -15.83
CA LEU A 29 1.65 -1.68 -17.12
C LEU A 29 1.54 -0.32 -17.77
N LYS A 30 1.39 0.76 -17.01
CA LYS A 30 1.23 2.11 -17.59
C LYS A 30 2.42 2.53 -18.46
N PHE A 31 3.64 2.06 -18.15
CA PHE A 31 4.83 2.35 -18.95
C PHE A 31 4.86 1.60 -20.28
N ARG A 32 4.00 0.61 -20.48
CA ARG A 32 3.83 -0.10 -21.73
C ARG A 32 2.82 0.55 -22.69
N ALA A 33 2.05 1.52 -22.21
CA ALA A 33 1.07 2.20 -23.04
C ALA A 33 1.77 3.05 -24.11
N PRO A 34 1.24 3.11 -25.32
CA PRO A 34 1.79 3.96 -26.38
C PRO A 34 1.90 5.41 -25.92
N ASN A 35 3.02 6.05 -26.26
CA ASN A 35 3.31 7.47 -25.95
C ASN A 35 3.47 7.80 -24.44
N VAL A 36 3.48 6.83 -23.55
CA VAL A 36 3.79 7.06 -22.14
C VAL A 36 5.29 7.08 -21.94
N THR A 37 5.84 8.28 -21.77
CA THR A 37 7.24 8.49 -21.41
C THR A 37 7.47 8.24 -19.92
N LEU A 38 8.75 8.16 -19.51
CA LEU A 38 9.10 8.08 -18.08
C LEU A 38 8.49 9.24 -17.30
N GLN A 39 8.55 10.47 -17.82
CA GLN A 39 7.96 11.65 -17.18
C GLN A 39 6.44 11.52 -17.00
N ILE A 40 5.73 11.14 -18.05
CA ILE A 40 4.27 10.96 -17.99
C ILE A 40 3.91 9.85 -17.01
N GLY A 41 4.58 8.71 -17.09
CA GLY A 41 4.31 7.58 -16.19
C GLY A 41 4.57 7.89 -14.72
N LEU A 42 5.65 8.62 -14.41
CA LEU A 42 5.94 9.06 -13.04
C LEU A 42 4.94 10.11 -12.54
N GLY A 43 4.50 11.00 -13.41
CA GLY A 43 3.47 11.99 -13.07
C GLY A 43 2.14 11.32 -12.70
N ILE A 44 1.70 10.36 -13.50
CA ILE A 44 0.51 9.54 -13.19
C ILE A 44 0.73 8.78 -11.88
N GLY A 45 1.88 8.14 -11.73
CA GLY A 45 2.22 7.38 -10.52
C GLY A 45 2.15 8.21 -9.25
N ARG A 46 2.63 9.45 -9.26
CA ARG A 46 2.53 10.36 -8.10
C ARG A 46 1.09 10.55 -7.64
N LEU A 47 0.20 10.81 -8.58
CA LEU A 47 -1.22 11.03 -8.28
C LEU A 47 -1.88 9.75 -7.76
N VAL A 48 -1.67 8.65 -8.46
CA VAL A 48 -2.28 7.36 -8.13
C VAL A 48 -1.79 6.85 -6.77
N PHE A 49 -0.48 6.88 -6.51
CA PHE A 49 0.06 6.44 -5.23
C PHE A 49 -0.29 7.37 -4.08
N ARG A 50 -0.41 8.67 -4.32
CA ARG A 50 -0.91 9.59 -3.29
C ARG A 50 -2.34 9.22 -2.89
N ALA A 51 -3.21 8.96 -3.88
CA ALA A 51 -4.58 8.54 -3.63
C ALA A 51 -4.63 7.18 -2.91
N LEU A 52 -3.86 6.20 -3.39
CA LEU A 52 -3.76 4.88 -2.75
C LEU A 52 -3.33 5.00 -1.28
N ASN A 53 -2.24 5.71 -1.01
CA ASN A 53 -1.71 5.85 0.34
C ASN A 53 -2.71 6.54 1.28
N THR A 54 -3.46 7.52 0.77
CA THR A 54 -4.53 8.18 1.54
C THR A 54 -5.63 7.19 1.93
N VAL A 55 -6.08 6.37 0.99
CA VAL A 55 -7.09 5.34 1.24
C VAL A 55 -6.55 4.27 2.20
N GLU A 56 -5.29 3.86 2.04
CA GLU A 56 -4.65 2.89 2.94
C GLU A 56 -4.59 3.40 4.39
N VAL A 57 -4.26 4.68 4.59
CA VAL A 57 -4.27 5.28 5.92
C VAL A 57 -5.68 5.24 6.52
N ALA A 58 -6.71 5.57 5.73
CA ALA A 58 -8.08 5.48 6.18
C ALA A 58 -8.46 4.06 6.59
N PHE A 59 -8.09 3.06 5.79
CA PHE A 59 -8.33 1.64 6.10
C PHE A 59 -7.59 1.20 7.38
N ALA A 60 -6.33 1.59 7.53
CA ALA A 60 -5.55 1.30 8.73
C ALA A 60 -6.19 1.90 9.99
N LEU A 61 -6.72 3.12 9.90
CA LEU A 61 -7.43 3.77 11.01
C LEU A 61 -8.73 3.06 11.34
N VAL A 62 -9.52 2.66 10.35
CA VAL A 62 -10.77 1.91 10.56
C VAL A 62 -10.48 0.57 11.23
N ILE A 63 -9.53 -0.19 10.70
CA ILE A 63 -9.14 -1.49 11.29
C ILE A 63 -8.58 -1.29 12.70
N GLY A 64 -7.72 -0.31 12.90
CA GLY A 64 -7.18 0.00 14.23
C GLY A 64 -8.28 0.30 15.26
N ALA A 65 -9.27 1.08 14.89
CA ALA A 65 -10.42 1.38 15.75
C ALA A 65 -11.24 0.11 16.08
N LEU A 66 -11.48 -0.76 15.09
CA LEU A 66 -12.22 -2.00 15.30
C LEU A 66 -11.45 -3.00 16.17
N VAL A 67 -10.14 -3.11 15.97
CA VAL A 67 -9.27 -3.97 16.80
C VAL A 67 -9.23 -3.50 18.26
N ILE A 68 -9.19 -2.20 18.50
CA ILE A 68 -9.19 -1.63 19.86
C ILE A 68 -10.56 -1.80 20.53
N ALA A 69 -11.63 -1.62 19.77
CA ALA A 69 -12.99 -1.65 20.30
C ALA A 69 -13.56 -3.08 20.48
N GLY A 70 -12.99 -4.08 19.80
CA GLY A 70 -13.54 -5.44 19.77
C GLY A 70 -12.59 -6.51 20.30
N PRO A 71 -13.07 -7.74 20.49
CA PRO A 71 -12.25 -8.87 20.95
C PRO A 71 -11.48 -9.50 19.78
N THR A 72 -10.58 -8.75 19.16
CA THR A 72 -9.78 -9.28 18.04
C THR A 72 -8.63 -10.15 18.55
N PRO A 73 -8.48 -11.39 18.10
CA PRO A 73 -7.38 -12.26 18.50
C PRO A 73 -6.02 -11.65 18.22
N GLY A 74 -5.05 -11.87 19.12
CA GLY A 74 -3.72 -11.28 19.02
C GLY A 74 -2.98 -11.56 17.72
N ARG A 75 -3.15 -12.77 17.16
CA ARG A 75 -2.54 -13.13 15.87
C ARG A 75 -3.04 -12.28 14.70
N ILE A 76 -4.32 -11.89 14.71
CA ILE A 76 -4.91 -10.99 13.71
C ILE A 76 -4.40 -9.57 13.94
N THR A 77 -4.37 -9.13 15.20
CA THR A 77 -3.81 -7.84 15.57
C THR A 77 -2.36 -7.68 15.12
N VAL A 78 -1.53 -8.71 15.31
CA VAL A 78 -0.13 -8.71 14.84
C VAL A 78 -0.05 -8.58 13.32
N ALA A 79 -0.87 -9.32 12.58
CA ALA A 79 -0.88 -9.23 11.11
C ALA A 79 -1.23 -7.80 10.63
N PHE A 80 -2.24 -7.17 11.23
CA PHE A 80 -2.57 -5.78 10.92
C PHE A 80 -1.49 -4.81 11.37
N ALA A 81 -0.86 -5.03 12.52
CA ALA A 81 0.25 -4.20 12.98
C ALA A 81 1.44 -4.25 12.00
N VAL A 82 1.74 -5.42 11.45
CA VAL A 82 2.78 -5.56 10.41
C VAL A 82 2.41 -4.76 9.16
N ALA A 83 1.18 -4.88 8.67
CA ALA A 83 0.72 -4.12 7.50
C ALA A 83 0.76 -2.61 7.75
N ALA A 84 0.26 -2.14 8.89
CA ALA A 84 0.25 -0.73 9.26
C ALA A 84 1.68 -0.17 9.45
N THR A 85 2.59 -0.95 10.03
CA THR A 85 3.99 -0.56 10.19
C THR A 85 4.68 -0.46 8.84
N ALA A 86 4.46 -1.42 7.94
CA ALA A 86 4.99 -1.35 6.58
C ALA A 86 4.52 -0.10 5.85
N LEU A 87 3.24 0.23 5.95
CA LEU A 87 2.67 1.47 5.40
C LEU A 87 3.32 2.72 6.01
N ALA A 88 3.47 2.77 7.32
CA ALA A 88 4.08 3.90 8.01
C ALA A 88 5.53 4.13 7.56
N VAL A 89 6.33 3.06 7.46
CA VAL A 89 7.71 3.14 6.97
C VAL A 89 7.75 3.61 5.52
N GLN A 90 6.87 3.11 4.67
CA GLN A 90 6.76 3.56 3.29
C GLN A 90 6.49 5.07 3.20
N LEU A 91 5.56 5.59 4.00
CA LEU A 91 5.15 6.99 3.95
C LEU A 91 6.20 7.93 4.56
N ILE A 92 6.84 7.53 5.66
CA ILE A 92 7.74 8.40 6.43
C ILE A 92 9.17 8.34 5.90
N ALA A 93 9.69 7.15 5.58
CA ALA A 93 11.09 6.95 5.24
C ALA A 93 11.35 6.77 3.73
N VAL A 94 10.49 6.04 3.04
CA VAL A 94 10.74 5.64 1.65
C VAL A 94 10.16 6.65 0.66
N ARG A 95 8.95 7.12 0.88
CA ARG A 95 8.23 8.02 -0.01
C ARG A 95 8.96 9.34 -0.29
N PRO A 96 9.56 10.01 0.69
CA PRO A 96 10.31 11.25 0.43
C PRO A 96 11.46 11.06 -0.56
N ARG A 97 12.15 9.92 -0.51
CA ARG A 97 13.24 9.60 -1.44
C ARG A 97 12.73 9.35 -2.86
N LEU A 98 11.61 8.65 -3.00
CA LEU A 98 10.95 8.44 -4.30
C LEU A 98 10.44 9.76 -4.89
N THR A 99 9.90 10.64 -4.07
CA THR A 99 9.44 11.96 -4.49
C THR A 99 10.59 12.81 -5.02
N ARG A 100 11.75 12.79 -4.38
CA ARG A 100 12.95 13.49 -4.87
C ARG A 100 13.37 13.02 -6.25
N ARG A 101 13.42 11.70 -6.48
CA ARG A 101 13.73 11.14 -7.80
C ARG A 101 12.69 11.57 -8.84
N SER A 102 11.42 11.47 -8.50
CA SER A 102 10.31 11.86 -9.36
C SER A 102 10.40 13.35 -9.71
N ASP A 103 10.72 14.23 -8.76
CA ASP A 103 10.92 15.66 -9.00
C ASP A 103 12.06 15.90 -9.99
N GLN A 104 13.17 15.19 -9.85
CA GLN A 104 14.31 15.30 -10.76
C GLN A 104 13.94 14.90 -12.18
N VAL A 105 13.26 13.78 -12.37
CA VAL A 105 12.82 13.30 -13.68
C VAL A 105 11.80 14.25 -14.31
N LEU A 106 10.86 14.77 -13.53
CA LEU A 106 9.86 15.74 -14.01
C LEU A 106 10.49 17.10 -14.38
N ALA A 107 11.63 17.44 -13.78
CA ALA A 107 12.41 18.62 -14.14
C ALA A 107 13.32 18.39 -15.37
N GLY A 108 13.26 17.23 -16.01
CA GLY A 108 14.06 16.89 -17.18
C GLY A 108 15.45 16.35 -16.88
N LEU A 109 15.78 16.10 -15.62
CA LEU A 109 17.05 15.53 -15.21
C LEU A 109 17.05 14.00 -15.30
N GLU A 110 18.23 13.42 -15.54
CA GLU A 110 18.40 11.97 -15.44
C GLU A 110 18.49 11.56 -13.97
N ALA A 111 17.64 10.61 -13.55
CA ALA A 111 17.66 10.07 -12.21
C ALA A 111 17.40 8.55 -12.28
N PRO A 112 18.43 7.71 -12.12
CA PRO A 112 18.27 6.27 -12.16
C PRO A 112 17.41 5.78 -10.98
N ARG A 113 16.84 4.58 -11.15
CA ARG A 113 16.06 3.92 -10.11
C ARG A 113 16.95 3.70 -8.86
N SER A 114 16.48 4.19 -7.70
CA SER A 114 17.23 4.15 -6.45
C SER A 114 16.89 2.89 -5.62
N ARG A 115 17.70 2.65 -4.57
CA ARG A 115 17.39 1.61 -3.57
C ARG A 115 16.04 1.85 -2.89
N ALA A 116 15.58 3.10 -2.80
CA ALA A 116 14.26 3.43 -2.26
C ALA A 116 13.13 2.78 -3.04
N HIS A 117 13.25 2.64 -4.38
CA HIS A 117 12.27 1.93 -5.19
C HIS A 117 12.16 0.45 -4.76
N TYR A 118 13.29 -0.23 -4.61
CA TYR A 118 13.30 -1.63 -4.18
C TYR A 118 12.83 -1.81 -2.75
N ALA A 119 13.17 -0.86 -1.86
CA ALA A 119 12.65 -0.83 -0.49
C ALA A 119 11.13 -0.68 -0.47
N TYR A 120 10.58 0.21 -1.31
CA TYR A 120 9.12 0.38 -1.43
C TYR A 120 8.44 -0.92 -1.86
N VAL A 121 8.97 -1.59 -2.87
CA VAL A 121 8.44 -2.88 -3.36
C VAL A 121 8.52 -3.95 -2.27
N ALA A 122 9.63 -4.02 -1.53
CA ALA A 122 9.79 -4.98 -0.45
C ALA A 122 8.73 -4.78 0.66
N PHE A 123 8.51 -3.55 1.09
CA PHE A 123 7.46 -3.23 2.06
C PHE A 123 6.05 -3.48 1.50
N GLU A 124 5.85 -3.28 0.21
CA GLU A 124 4.59 -3.61 -0.45
C GLU A 124 4.30 -5.11 -0.41
N VAL A 125 5.31 -5.95 -0.67
CA VAL A 125 5.19 -7.41 -0.55
C VAL A 125 4.89 -7.82 0.90
N VAL A 126 5.59 -7.25 1.87
CA VAL A 126 5.33 -7.50 3.30
C VAL A 126 3.88 -7.16 3.64
N LYS A 127 3.39 -6.03 3.18
CA LYS A 127 2.01 -5.57 3.40
C LYS A 127 0.99 -6.52 2.77
N VAL A 128 1.24 -6.95 1.54
CA VAL A 128 0.38 -7.94 0.85
C VAL A 128 0.32 -9.26 1.63
N VAL A 129 1.46 -9.79 2.03
CA VAL A 129 1.51 -11.04 2.82
C VAL A 129 0.77 -10.87 4.15
N ALA A 130 1.00 -9.77 4.85
CA ALA A 130 0.32 -9.49 6.12
C ALA A 130 -1.20 -9.40 5.96
N LEU A 131 -1.68 -8.74 4.90
CA LEU A 131 -3.12 -8.61 4.64
C LEU A 131 -3.75 -9.94 4.22
N VAL A 132 -3.05 -10.77 3.44
CA VAL A 132 -3.51 -12.13 3.11
C VAL A 132 -3.65 -12.96 4.39
N VAL A 133 -2.63 -12.96 5.24
CA VAL A 133 -2.66 -13.68 6.52
C VAL A 133 -3.80 -13.17 7.39
N ALA A 134 -3.95 -11.87 7.55
CA ALA A 134 -5.05 -11.27 8.31
C ALA A 134 -6.41 -11.70 7.77
N GLY A 135 -6.59 -11.64 6.45
CA GLY A 135 -7.84 -12.04 5.79
C GLY A 135 -8.20 -13.51 6.03
N ILE A 136 -7.22 -14.41 5.87
CA ILE A 136 -7.42 -15.84 6.13
C ILE A 136 -7.77 -16.09 7.59
N LEU A 137 -7.04 -15.47 8.53
CA LEU A 137 -7.30 -15.62 9.95
C LEU A 137 -8.67 -15.07 10.35
N LEU A 138 -9.10 -13.96 9.75
CA LEU A 138 -10.43 -13.39 9.98
C LEU A 138 -11.56 -14.32 9.53
N LEU A 139 -11.38 -15.00 8.38
CA LEU A 139 -12.38 -15.91 7.85
C LEU A 139 -12.46 -17.23 8.64
N ASN A 140 -11.38 -17.63 9.27
CA ASN A 140 -11.28 -18.90 10.02
C ASN A 140 -11.48 -18.75 11.53
N ASN A 141 -11.98 -17.60 12.00
CA ASN A 141 -12.06 -17.32 13.44
C ASN A 141 -13.49 -17.08 13.92
#